data_04ecb2de2eff30d978cf2661031bf91d
#
_entry.id   04ecb2de2eff30d978cf2661031bf91d
#
_cell.length_a   1.000
_cell.length_b   1.000
_cell.length_c   1.000
_cell.angle_alpha   90.00
_cell.angle_beta   90.00
_cell.angle_gamma   90.00
#
_symmetry.space_group_name_H-M   'P 1'
#
loop_
_entity.id
_entity.type
_entity.pdbx_description
1 polymer ?
#
loop_
_entity_poly.entity_id
_entity_poly.type
_entity_poly.pdbx_seq_one_letter_code
_entity_poly.pdbx_strand_id
1 'polypeptide(L)'
;MTEREIFENTLSHFKIKTKRNNTAQCFCPAHDDKKASLTITMGDKGILFKCHAGCDIDNILRIAGIEKKDIFYDTEPQKEKWITYIESRERKKLETYYNYISPFNGNYLYTKIRLQGKDIKFGTLENNRFTYGLKGRKLKDMKGIYGNLQSIKKAIAEKKPIFLPEGEKDVNTLTKKGYVACTYGSASDWNPELAPFFKGAIIYILADNDEAGIKVATTIYNDLKEIAKNGKIILPVPDIPHADITDYFNAKHTKEEFEQLLQQEQNTVKEKNMESLQLPAQAQQEQVTITKIVENDPLRQFHHFNGKDQSKPTGVFDFAIFKYFKENYHVFICGSPYLYTDGVYIRDANGTKIKK
;
A
#
# COMPACT_ATOMS: atom_id res chain seq x y z
N MET A 1 -1.70 -20.38 26.01
CA MET A 1 -1.37 -21.53 26.92
C MET A 1 -0.20 -21.11 27.78
N THR A 2 -0.19 -21.49 29.05
CA THR A 2 0.99 -21.29 29.90
C THR A 2 2.12 -22.26 29.50
N GLU A 3 3.37 -21.94 29.83
CA GLU A 3 4.52 -22.80 29.55
C GLU A 3 4.31 -24.22 30.12
N ARG A 4 3.68 -24.29 31.26
CA ARG A 4 3.34 -25.55 31.90
C ARG A 4 2.29 -26.36 31.13
N GLU A 5 1.27 -25.71 30.63
CA GLU A 5 0.26 -26.36 29.80
C GLU A 5 0.85 -26.88 28.48
N ILE A 6 1.77 -26.14 27.86
CA ILE A 6 2.49 -26.58 26.66
C ILE A 6 3.34 -27.82 26.98
N PHE A 7 4.04 -27.83 28.12
CA PHE A 7 4.84 -28.97 28.53
C PHE A 7 3.97 -30.21 28.77
N GLU A 8 2.86 -30.08 29.51
CA GLU A 8 1.94 -31.20 29.77
C GLU A 8 1.31 -31.72 28.50
N ASN A 9 0.88 -30.83 27.61
CA ASN A 9 0.33 -31.21 26.32
C ASN A 9 1.39 -31.94 25.48
N THR A 10 2.61 -31.44 25.42
CA THR A 10 3.70 -32.11 24.72
C THR A 10 3.93 -33.53 25.29
N LEU A 11 3.99 -33.68 26.61
CA LEU A 11 4.21 -34.96 27.24
C LEU A 11 3.09 -35.99 26.98
N SER A 12 1.86 -35.54 26.74
CA SER A 12 0.73 -36.44 26.43
C SER A 12 0.94 -37.28 25.19
N HIS A 13 1.81 -36.87 24.26
CA HIS A 13 2.15 -37.59 23.04
C HIS A 13 3.22 -38.68 23.24
N PHE A 14 3.79 -38.82 24.44
CA PHE A 14 4.89 -39.76 24.68
C PHE A 14 4.57 -40.75 25.80
N LYS A 15 5.09 -41.96 25.68
CA LYS A 15 5.10 -42.92 26.80
C LYS A 15 6.16 -42.51 27.83
N ILE A 16 5.70 -42.01 28.99
CA ILE A 16 6.55 -41.51 30.04
C ILE A 16 7.01 -42.66 30.93
N LYS A 17 8.32 -42.70 31.27
CA LYS A 17 8.90 -43.61 32.27
C LYS A 17 8.98 -42.91 33.64
N THR A 18 9.52 -41.71 33.67
CA THR A 18 9.64 -40.91 34.89
C THR A 18 9.41 -39.46 34.56
N LYS A 19 8.82 -38.73 35.53
CA LYS A 19 8.57 -37.29 35.41
C LYS A 19 8.97 -36.59 36.70
N ARG A 20 9.69 -35.51 36.57
CA ARG A 20 10.04 -34.55 37.64
C ARG A 20 9.56 -33.18 37.21
N ASN A 21 9.59 -32.18 38.07
CA ASN A 21 8.97 -30.86 37.84
C ASN A 21 9.04 -30.37 36.38
N ASN A 22 10.21 -30.15 35.84
CA ASN A 22 10.42 -29.55 34.52
C ASN A 22 11.04 -30.53 33.50
N THR A 23 11.18 -31.82 33.84
CA THR A 23 11.82 -32.81 32.98
C THR A 23 11.10 -34.14 33.04
N ALA A 24 10.96 -34.79 31.91
CA ALA A 24 10.43 -36.15 31.82
C ALA A 24 11.38 -37.03 31.02
N GLN A 25 11.47 -38.30 31.42
CA GLN A 25 12.15 -39.33 30.67
C GLN A 25 11.12 -40.20 29.99
N CYS A 26 11.19 -40.26 28.65
CA CYS A 26 10.18 -40.88 27.82
C CYS A 26 10.81 -41.92 26.88
N PHE A 27 9.99 -42.82 26.35
CA PHE A 27 10.38 -43.67 25.25
C PHE A 27 10.39 -42.86 23.93
N CYS A 28 11.47 -42.99 23.18
CA CYS A 28 11.61 -42.28 21.93
C CYS A 28 10.78 -42.99 20.83
N PRO A 29 9.88 -42.30 20.13
CA PRO A 29 9.08 -42.92 19.06
C PRO A 29 9.86 -43.13 17.75
N ALA A 30 11.03 -42.52 17.62
CA ALA A 30 11.83 -42.51 16.39
C ALA A 30 12.81 -43.70 16.24
N HIS A 31 12.86 -44.61 17.24
CA HIS A 31 13.60 -45.87 17.18
C HIS A 31 12.99 -46.91 18.12
N ASP A 32 13.41 -48.16 18.03
CA ASP A 32 12.99 -49.26 18.98
C ASP A 32 13.62 -49.02 20.35
N ASP A 33 12.94 -48.19 21.17
CA ASP A 33 13.43 -47.72 22.46
C ASP A 33 12.99 -48.65 23.62
N LYS A 34 13.88 -49.50 24.05
CA LYS A 34 13.64 -50.46 25.17
C LYS A 34 13.93 -49.89 26.56
N LYS A 35 14.62 -48.74 26.66
CA LYS A 35 15.13 -48.22 27.93
C LYS A 35 14.76 -46.77 28.25
N ALA A 36 13.80 -46.16 27.57
CA ALA A 36 13.40 -44.76 27.68
C ALA A 36 14.60 -43.81 27.53
N SER A 37 15.01 -43.58 26.30
CA SER A 37 16.19 -42.79 25.97
C SER A 37 15.93 -41.32 25.64
N LEU A 38 14.66 -40.88 25.58
CA LEU A 38 14.27 -39.51 25.28
C LEU A 38 14.08 -38.68 26.56
N THR A 39 14.84 -37.60 26.68
CA THR A 39 14.63 -36.60 27.73
C THR A 39 13.90 -35.41 27.16
N ILE A 40 12.79 -35.03 27.76
CA ILE A 40 11.97 -33.85 27.42
C ILE A 40 12.03 -32.89 28.61
N THR A 41 12.45 -31.64 28.36
CA THR A 41 12.67 -30.65 29.42
C THR A 41 12.03 -29.31 29.03
N MET A 42 11.45 -28.63 30.05
CA MET A 42 11.08 -27.21 29.91
C MET A 42 12.35 -26.36 29.81
N GLY A 43 12.59 -25.73 28.71
CA GLY A 43 13.64 -24.73 28.52
C GLY A 43 13.11 -23.29 28.65
N ASP A 44 13.96 -22.30 28.41
CA ASP A 44 13.60 -20.89 28.56
C ASP A 44 12.66 -20.36 27.48
N LYS A 45 12.64 -20.98 26.29
CA LYS A 45 11.88 -20.51 25.12
C LYS A 45 10.95 -21.57 24.54
N GLY A 46 10.92 -22.76 25.11
CA GLY A 46 10.15 -23.88 24.59
C GLY A 46 10.62 -25.21 25.19
N ILE A 47 10.04 -26.28 24.67
CA ILE A 47 10.33 -27.63 25.12
C ILE A 47 11.60 -28.16 24.42
N LEU A 48 12.53 -28.63 25.17
CA LEU A 48 13.77 -29.23 24.70
C LEU A 48 13.67 -30.76 24.64
N PHE A 49 14.13 -31.34 23.55
CA PHE A 49 14.19 -32.79 23.32
C PHE A 49 15.61 -33.25 23.17
N LYS A 50 15.98 -34.32 23.89
CA LYS A 50 17.26 -34.96 23.73
C LYS A 50 17.10 -36.48 23.73
N CYS A 51 17.21 -37.09 22.57
CA CYS A 51 17.32 -38.53 22.45
C CYS A 51 18.78 -38.97 22.64
N HIS A 52 19.06 -39.85 23.62
CA HIS A 52 20.40 -40.33 23.90
C HIS A 52 20.87 -41.36 22.85
N ALA A 53 19.98 -41.90 22.01
CA ALA A 53 20.31 -42.70 20.84
C ALA A 53 20.59 -41.88 19.57
N GLY A 54 20.51 -40.51 19.64
CA GLY A 54 20.90 -39.63 18.56
C GLY A 54 19.80 -39.35 17.52
N CYS A 55 18.53 -39.67 17.82
CA CYS A 55 17.43 -39.31 16.90
C CYS A 55 17.27 -37.80 16.77
N ASP A 56 17.04 -37.34 15.55
CA ASP A 56 16.76 -35.95 15.23
C ASP A 56 15.37 -35.50 15.76
N ILE A 57 15.31 -34.26 16.25
CA ILE A 57 14.09 -33.68 16.84
C ILE A 57 12.93 -33.64 15.83
N ASP A 58 13.19 -33.25 14.59
CA ASP A 58 12.14 -33.12 13.57
C ASP A 58 11.51 -34.48 13.27
N ASN A 59 12.29 -35.56 13.31
CA ASN A 59 11.78 -36.92 13.18
C ASN A 59 10.97 -37.37 14.39
N ILE A 60 11.40 -37.03 15.61
CA ILE A 60 10.67 -37.33 16.86
C ILE A 60 9.31 -36.62 16.84
N LEU A 61 9.28 -35.34 16.54
CA LEU A 61 8.04 -34.54 16.51
C LEU A 61 7.08 -35.04 15.44
N ARG A 62 7.59 -35.34 14.24
CA ARG A 62 6.77 -35.88 13.13
C ARG A 62 6.07 -37.18 13.51
N ILE A 63 6.78 -38.10 14.15
CA ILE A 63 6.21 -39.39 14.55
C ILE A 63 5.26 -39.22 15.73
N ALA A 64 5.54 -38.30 16.65
CA ALA A 64 4.67 -37.97 17.76
C ALA A 64 3.42 -37.16 17.35
N GLY A 65 3.33 -36.70 16.10
CA GLY A 65 2.21 -35.87 15.62
C GLY A 65 2.17 -34.48 16.21
N ILE A 66 3.36 -33.90 16.54
CA ILE A 66 3.50 -32.56 17.14
C ILE A 66 4.07 -31.62 16.07
N GLU A 67 3.44 -30.47 15.87
CA GLU A 67 4.02 -29.42 15.03
C GLU A 67 5.13 -28.67 15.78
N LYS A 68 6.21 -28.34 15.09
CA LYS A 68 7.37 -27.66 15.70
C LYS A 68 7.00 -26.34 16.38
N LYS A 69 5.98 -25.64 15.90
CA LYS A 69 5.49 -24.40 16.51
C LYS A 69 4.89 -24.62 17.90
N ASP A 70 4.29 -25.79 18.15
CA ASP A 70 3.52 -26.08 19.37
C ASP A 70 4.41 -26.42 20.59
N ILE A 71 5.70 -26.57 20.37
CA ILE A 71 6.69 -26.80 21.45
C ILE A 71 7.37 -25.51 21.94
N PHE A 72 7.12 -24.38 21.28
CA PHE A 72 7.65 -23.08 21.74
C PHE A 72 6.63 -22.36 22.60
N TYR A 73 7.14 -21.67 23.62
CA TYR A 73 6.31 -20.78 24.41
C TYR A 73 5.95 -19.55 23.60
N ASP A 74 4.75 -19.05 23.77
CA ASP A 74 4.36 -17.72 23.28
C ASP A 74 5.12 -16.65 24.08
N THR A 75 6.43 -16.62 23.91
CA THR A 75 7.17 -15.42 24.26
C THR A 75 6.75 -14.38 23.23
N GLU A 76 6.21 -13.25 23.69
CA GLU A 76 6.10 -12.08 22.81
C GLU A 76 7.40 -11.97 22.02
N PRO A 77 7.33 -11.96 20.66
CA PRO A 77 8.54 -11.93 19.85
C PRO A 77 9.39 -10.77 20.36
N GLN A 78 10.61 -11.05 20.83
CA GLN A 78 11.51 -10.01 21.33
C GLN A 78 11.58 -8.93 20.25
N LYS A 79 11.06 -7.76 20.58
CA LYS A 79 10.98 -6.64 19.65
C LYS A 79 12.35 -6.42 19.03
N GLU A 80 12.43 -6.48 17.71
CA GLU A 80 13.70 -6.38 17.03
C GLU A 80 14.46 -5.11 17.48
N LYS A 81 15.77 -5.19 17.69
CA LYS A 81 16.57 -4.09 18.25
C LYS A 81 16.40 -2.79 17.47
N TRP A 82 16.23 -2.86 16.16
CA TRP A 82 16.01 -1.69 15.34
C TRP A 82 14.66 -1.03 15.61
N ILE A 83 13.61 -1.79 15.94
CA ILE A 83 12.29 -1.25 16.32
C ILE A 83 12.41 -0.48 17.63
N THR A 84 13.05 -1.07 18.63
CA THR A 84 13.30 -0.42 19.92
C THR A 84 14.10 0.88 19.75
N TYR A 85 15.11 0.86 18.87
CA TYR A 85 15.89 2.05 18.55
C TYR A 85 15.04 3.16 17.92
N ILE A 86 14.20 2.83 16.91
CA ILE A 86 13.32 3.80 16.25
C ILE A 86 12.33 4.40 17.24
N GLU A 87 11.66 3.57 18.03
CA GLU A 87 10.66 4.05 19.01
C GLU A 87 11.27 4.95 20.06
N SER A 88 12.46 4.61 20.54
CA SER A 88 13.20 5.46 21.48
C SER A 88 13.58 6.81 20.85
N ARG A 89 14.08 6.78 19.62
CA ARG A 89 14.50 7.99 18.89
C ARG A 89 13.35 8.92 18.54
N GLU A 90 12.27 8.37 17.99
CA GLU A 90 11.12 9.14 17.53
C GLU A 90 10.12 9.45 18.66
N ARG A 91 10.28 8.80 19.84
CA ARG A 91 9.33 8.86 20.96
C ARG A 91 7.90 8.51 20.55
N LYS A 92 7.77 7.62 19.59
CA LYS A 92 6.52 7.12 19.01
C LYS A 92 6.59 5.62 18.83
N LYS A 93 5.45 4.94 18.97
CA LYS A 93 5.34 3.51 18.66
C LYS A 93 5.41 3.26 17.17
N LEU A 94 6.09 2.19 16.77
CA LEU A 94 6.03 1.67 15.40
C LEU A 94 4.70 0.94 15.21
N GLU A 95 3.86 1.43 14.30
CA GLU A 95 2.59 0.77 13.94
C GLU A 95 2.84 -0.38 12.96
N THR A 96 3.65 -0.12 11.93
CA THR A 96 3.99 -1.10 10.90
C THR A 96 5.18 -0.65 10.05
N TYR A 97 5.70 -1.56 9.23
CA TYR A 97 6.72 -1.26 8.24
C TYR A 97 6.50 -2.06 6.95
N TYR A 98 7.02 -1.55 5.85
CA TYR A 98 6.84 -2.10 4.52
C TYR A 98 8.16 -2.10 3.76
N ASN A 99 8.58 -3.27 3.29
CA ASN A 99 9.81 -3.43 2.52
C ASN A 99 9.49 -3.36 1.03
N TYR A 100 10.08 -2.39 0.36
CA TYR A 100 9.95 -2.20 -1.08
C TYR A 100 11.08 -2.90 -1.82
N ILE A 101 10.71 -3.55 -2.91
CA ILE A 101 11.63 -4.32 -3.75
C ILE A 101 11.52 -3.89 -5.21
N SER A 102 12.59 -4.07 -5.98
CA SER A 102 12.55 -3.92 -7.42
C SER A 102 11.78 -5.08 -8.05
N PRO A 103 10.73 -4.85 -8.84
CA PRO A 103 10.00 -5.92 -9.50
C PRO A 103 10.82 -6.61 -10.59
N PHE A 104 11.85 -5.95 -11.13
CA PHE A 104 12.65 -6.42 -12.24
C PHE A 104 13.67 -7.48 -11.81
N ASN A 105 14.35 -7.28 -10.68
CA ASN A 105 15.40 -8.17 -10.19
C ASN A 105 15.16 -8.73 -8.78
N GLY A 106 14.11 -8.28 -8.09
CA GLY A 106 13.77 -8.72 -6.73
C GLY A 106 14.63 -8.11 -5.63
N ASN A 107 15.55 -7.20 -5.96
CA ASN A 107 16.43 -6.59 -4.97
C ASN A 107 15.64 -5.70 -4.02
N TYR A 108 15.98 -5.76 -2.72
CA TYR A 108 15.49 -4.83 -1.73
C TYR A 108 15.94 -3.39 -2.05
N LEU A 109 15.05 -2.43 -1.88
CA LEU A 109 15.30 -1.02 -2.21
C LEU A 109 15.29 -0.13 -0.98
N TYR A 110 14.21 -0.19 -0.19
CA TYR A 110 14.02 0.60 1.02
C TYR A 110 12.91 0.05 1.89
N THR A 111 12.84 0.55 3.12
CA THR A 111 11.75 0.32 4.06
C THR A 111 11.03 1.63 4.35
N LYS A 112 9.70 1.61 4.22
CA LYS A 112 8.79 2.63 4.73
C LYS A 112 8.32 2.21 6.11
N ILE A 113 8.47 3.06 7.11
CA ILE A 113 7.94 2.81 8.45
C ILE A 113 6.81 3.79 8.74
N ARG A 114 5.79 3.29 9.42
CA ARG A 114 4.66 4.08 9.91
C ARG A 114 4.67 4.09 11.42
N LEU A 115 4.78 5.26 11.99
CA LEU A 115 4.77 5.51 13.42
C LEU A 115 3.40 6.05 13.86
N GLN A 116 3.15 5.97 15.15
CA GLN A 116 1.95 6.51 15.77
C GLN A 116 1.67 7.96 15.34
N GLY A 117 0.41 8.24 15.02
CA GLY A 117 0.00 9.55 14.54
C GLY A 117 0.22 9.76 13.04
N LYS A 118 0.26 8.68 12.26
CA LYS A 118 0.46 8.69 10.80
C LYS A 118 1.79 9.29 10.35
N ASP A 119 2.80 9.32 11.23
CA ASP A 119 4.14 9.79 10.89
C ASP A 119 4.89 8.74 10.06
N ILE A 120 5.36 9.13 8.88
CA ILE A 120 6.01 8.24 7.92
C ILE A 120 7.49 8.60 7.82
N LYS A 121 8.34 7.58 7.89
CA LYS A 121 9.78 7.72 7.62
C LYS A 121 10.23 6.68 6.61
N PHE A 122 11.31 6.98 5.93
CA PHE A 122 11.92 6.11 4.94
C PHE A 122 13.37 5.85 5.31
N GLY A 123 13.83 4.65 5.02
CA GLY A 123 15.21 4.26 5.27
C GLY A 123 15.56 2.93 4.65
N THR A 124 16.72 2.40 5.03
CA THR A 124 17.14 1.04 4.67
C THR A 124 17.24 0.19 5.92
N LEU A 125 16.75 -1.05 5.83
CA LEU A 125 16.83 -2.04 6.89
C LEU A 125 17.81 -3.15 6.45
N GLU A 126 19.00 -3.15 6.99
CA GLU A 126 20.07 -4.09 6.66
C GLU A 126 20.66 -4.64 7.97
N ASN A 127 20.88 -5.95 8.03
CA ASN A 127 21.47 -6.61 9.21
C ASN A 127 20.79 -6.22 10.54
N ASN A 128 19.46 -6.19 10.55
CA ASN A 128 18.67 -5.80 11.72
C ASN A 128 18.98 -4.39 12.25
N ARG A 129 19.40 -3.48 11.36
CA ARG A 129 19.67 -2.06 11.63
C ARG A 129 18.92 -1.18 10.62
N PHE A 130 18.10 -0.27 11.13
CA PHE A 130 17.44 0.74 10.30
C PHE A 130 18.31 2.00 10.18
N THR A 131 18.52 2.43 8.95
CA THR A 131 19.23 3.68 8.63
C THR A 131 18.28 4.62 7.92
N TYR A 132 18.07 5.80 8.50
CA TYR A 132 17.18 6.82 7.95
C TYR A 132 17.65 7.38 6.62
N GLY A 133 16.69 7.74 5.78
CA GLY A 133 16.94 8.38 4.48
C GLY A 133 17.21 7.39 3.35
N LEU A 134 17.16 7.89 2.15
CA LEU A 134 17.28 7.12 0.90
C LEU A 134 18.59 7.37 0.17
N LYS A 135 19.62 7.84 0.89
CA LYS A 135 20.96 8.15 0.33
C LYS A 135 20.87 9.14 -0.87
N GLY A 136 20.01 10.17 -0.74
CA GLY A 136 19.82 11.21 -1.76
C GLY A 136 18.89 10.81 -2.93
N ARG A 137 18.41 9.56 -2.98
CA ARG A 137 17.49 9.11 -4.02
C ARG A 137 16.06 9.58 -3.73
N LYS A 138 15.25 9.80 -4.77
CA LYS A 138 13.80 10.05 -4.63
C LYS A 138 13.03 8.74 -4.76
N LEU A 139 11.92 8.59 -4.04
CA LEU A 139 11.09 7.38 -4.05
C LEU A 139 10.67 6.97 -5.47
N LYS A 140 10.15 7.90 -6.24
CA LYS A 140 9.71 7.66 -7.62
C LYS A 140 10.82 7.11 -8.53
N ASP A 141 12.07 7.50 -8.29
CA ASP A 141 13.21 7.08 -9.12
C ASP A 141 13.66 5.65 -8.75
N MET A 142 13.21 5.11 -7.61
CA MET A 142 13.60 3.79 -7.14
C MET A 142 12.79 2.65 -7.76
N LYS A 143 11.65 2.93 -8.38
CA LYS A 143 10.80 1.95 -9.08
C LYS A 143 10.49 0.73 -8.21
N GLY A 144 10.16 0.97 -6.95
CA GLY A 144 9.86 -0.08 -5.99
C GLY A 144 8.38 -0.45 -5.99
N ILE A 145 8.12 -1.72 -5.67
CA ILE A 145 6.77 -2.19 -5.34
C ILE A 145 6.77 -2.81 -3.95
N TYR A 146 5.63 -2.72 -3.28
CA TYR A 146 5.29 -3.49 -2.09
C TYR A 146 4.28 -4.57 -2.47
N GLY A 147 4.58 -5.83 -2.14
CA GLY A 147 3.76 -7.00 -2.44
C GLY A 147 4.62 -8.25 -2.60
N ASN A 148 3.98 -9.40 -2.71
CA ASN A 148 4.69 -10.67 -2.92
C ASN A 148 5.06 -10.84 -4.40
N LEU A 149 6.32 -10.60 -4.75
CA LEU A 149 6.82 -10.64 -6.13
C LEU A 149 6.59 -12.00 -6.82
N GLN A 150 6.72 -13.10 -6.10
CA GLN A 150 6.52 -14.44 -6.66
C GLN A 150 5.05 -14.67 -7.03
N SER A 151 4.14 -14.27 -6.13
CA SER A 151 2.70 -14.35 -6.39
C SER A 151 2.29 -13.47 -7.57
N ILE A 152 2.87 -12.26 -7.67
CA ILE A 152 2.61 -11.34 -8.79
C ILE A 152 3.09 -11.95 -10.11
N LYS A 153 4.32 -12.43 -10.17
CA LYS A 153 4.87 -13.08 -11.38
C LYS A 153 4.05 -14.31 -11.79
N LYS A 154 3.63 -15.11 -10.80
CA LYS A 154 2.77 -16.27 -11.04
C LYS A 154 1.41 -15.84 -11.59
N ALA A 155 0.79 -14.79 -11.03
CA ALA A 155 -0.49 -14.27 -11.52
C ALA A 155 -0.39 -13.75 -12.96
N ILE A 156 0.71 -13.08 -13.34
CA ILE A 156 0.96 -12.66 -14.73
C ILE A 156 1.02 -13.88 -15.67
N ALA A 157 1.77 -14.91 -15.30
CA ALA A 157 1.93 -16.13 -16.10
C ALA A 157 0.61 -16.89 -16.25
N GLU A 158 -0.16 -17.00 -15.17
CA GLU A 158 -1.45 -17.69 -15.12
C GLU A 158 -2.62 -16.83 -15.62
N LYS A 159 -2.38 -15.57 -16.00
CA LYS A 159 -3.40 -14.59 -16.42
C LYS A 159 -4.50 -14.40 -15.37
N LYS A 160 -4.10 -14.40 -14.10
CA LYS A 160 -4.95 -14.07 -12.96
C LYS A 160 -4.92 -12.58 -12.66
N PRO A 161 -6.00 -12.01 -12.12
CA PRO A 161 -6.05 -10.60 -11.75
C PRO A 161 -5.00 -10.23 -10.69
N ILE A 162 -4.40 -9.05 -10.87
CA ILE A 162 -3.53 -8.38 -9.90
C ILE A 162 -4.23 -7.08 -9.51
N PHE A 163 -4.36 -6.86 -8.22
CA PHE A 163 -4.96 -5.66 -7.66
C PHE A 163 -3.86 -4.64 -7.36
N LEU A 164 -4.08 -3.41 -7.78
CA LEU A 164 -3.14 -2.30 -7.61
C LEU A 164 -3.83 -1.16 -6.85
N PRO A 165 -3.96 -1.26 -5.51
CA PRO A 165 -4.41 -0.18 -4.66
C PRO A 165 -3.30 0.86 -4.43
N GLU A 166 -3.67 2.04 -3.90
CA GLU A 166 -2.71 3.10 -3.59
C GLU A 166 -1.84 2.75 -2.37
N GLY A 167 -2.45 2.17 -1.32
CA GLY A 167 -1.81 1.98 -0.02
C GLY A 167 -1.35 0.55 0.28
N GLU A 168 -0.33 0.42 1.13
CA GLU A 168 0.17 -0.89 1.60
C GLU A 168 -0.82 -1.59 2.53
N LYS A 169 -1.62 -0.84 3.28
CA LYS A 169 -2.72 -1.36 4.11
C LYS A 169 -3.70 -2.15 3.25
N ASP A 170 -4.02 -1.64 2.08
CA ASP A 170 -4.95 -2.23 1.13
C ASP A 170 -4.38 -3.48 0.48
N VAL A 171 -3.09 -3.47 0.12
CA VAL A 171 -2.37 -4.67 -0.32
C VAL A 171 -2.47 -5.78 0.74
N ASN A 172 -2.26 -5.45 2.02
CA ASN A 172 -2.35 -6.42 3.10
C ASN A 172 -3.77 -6.94 3.30
N THR A 173 -4.78 -6.08 3.19
CA THR A 173 -6.20 -6.44 3.27
C THR A 173 -6.58 -7.41 2.16
N LEU A 174 -6.24 -7.09 0.92
CA LEU A 174 -6.48 -7.93 -0.26
C LEU A 174 -5.76 -9.27 -0.16
N THR A 175 -4.49 -9.26 0.26
CA THR A 175 -3.70 -10.49 0.41
C THR A 175 -4.29 -11.42 1.48
N LYS A 176 -4.77 -10.89 2.61
CA LYS A 176 -5.48 -11.66 3.64
C LYS A 176 -6.79 -12.27 3.12
N LYS A 177 -7.42 -11.65 2.14
CA LYS A 177 -8.61 -12.18 1.46
C LYS A 177 -8.28 -13.16 0.33
N GLY A 178 -6.99 -13.43 0.08
CA GLY A 178 -6.52 -14.40 -0.93
C GLY A 178 -6.35 -13.82 -2.33
N TYR A 179 -6.33 -12.50 -2.47
CA TYR A 179 -6.04 -11.83 -3.74
C TYR A 179 -4.55 -11.57 -3.91
N VAL A 180 -4.10 -11.46 -5.16
CA VAL A 180 -2.75 -11.01 -5.47
C VAL A 180 -2.77 -9.50 -5.63
N ALA A 181 -2.02 -8.80 -4.78
CA ALA A 181 -2.00 -7.35 -4.78
C ALA A 181 -0.57 -6.82 -4.62
N CYS A 182 -0.35 -5.61 -5.14
CA CYS A 182 0.87 -4.83 -4.91
C CYS A 182 0.55 -3.34 -5.00
N THR A 183 1.43 -2.51 -4.44
CA THR A 183 1.38 -1.06 -4.61
C THR A 183 2.77 -0.51 -4.91
N TYR A 184 2.80 0.68 -5.48
CA TYR A 184 3.98 1.45 -5.85
C TYR A 184 4.35 2.52 -4.80
N GLY A 185 3.54 2.71 -3.76
CA GLY A 185 3.79 3.66 -2.66
C GLY A 185 2.62 4.57 -2.36
N SER A 186 2.68 5.81 -2.75
CA SER A 186 1.63 6.82 -2.64
C SER A 186 1.30 7.42 -4.00
N ALA A 187 0.26 8.23 -4.06
CA ALA A 187 -0.20 8.90 -5.29
C ALA A 187 0.92 9.58 -6.11
N SER A 188 1.94 10.11 -5.42
CA SER A 188 3.07 10.80 -6.06
C SER A 188 4.24 9.89 -6.46
N ASP A 189 4.21 8.61 -6.10
CA ASP A 189 5.36 7.71 -6.23
C ASP A 189 5.29 6.82 -7.48
N TRP A 190 4.17 6.83 -8.21
CA TRP A 190 4.07 6.11 -9.47
C TRP A 190 5.14 6.58 -10.47
N ASN A 191 5.82 5.62 -11.06
CA ASN A 191 6.78 5.83 -12.12
C ASN A 191 6.37 5.01 -13.34
N PRO A 192 6.14 5.63 -14.53
CA PRO A 192 5.77 4.92 -15.76
C PRO A 192 6.75 3.81 -16.16
N GLU A 193 8.00 3.89 -15.75
CA GLU A 193 9.00 2.84 -15.98
C GLU A 193 8.74 1.54 -15.20
N LEU A 194 7.72 1.51 -14.33
CA LEU A 194 7.19 0.28 -13.74
C LEU A 194 6.27 -0.49 -14.71
N ALA A 195 5.66 0.21 -15.67
CA ALA A 195 4.68 -0.38 -16.57
C ALA A 195 5.16 -1.63 -17.32
N PRO A 196 6.42 -1.72 -17.83
CA PRO A 196 6.92 -2.92 -18.50
C PRO A 196 6.89 -4.19 -17.64
N PHE A 197 6.96 -4.07 -16.32
CA PHE A 197 6.83 -5.20 -15.39
C PHE A 197 5.46 -5.89 -15.50
N PHE A 198 4.42 -5.14 -15.78
CA PHE A 198 3.04 -5.61 -15.89
C PHE A 198 2.65 -6.08 -17.29
N LYS A 199 3.63 -6.31 -18.17
CA LYS A 199 3.36 -6.78 -19.53
C LYS A 199 2.53 -8.07 -19.54
N GLY A 200 1.38 -8.00 -20.20
CA GLY A 200 0.46 -9.13 -20.31
C GLY A 200 -0.37 -9.46 -19.07
N ALA A 201 -0.27 -8.65 -17.99
CA ALA A 201 -1.06 -8.81 -16.78
C ALA A 201 -2.53 -8.44 -16.98
N ILE A 202 -3.40 -8.98 -16.13
CA ILE A 202 -4.75 -8.47 -15.91
C ILE A 202 -4.72 -7.64 -14.64
N ILE A 203 -5.02 -6.33 -14.74
CA ILE A 203 -4.82 -5.39 -13.62
C ILE A 203 -6.15 -4.72 -13.26
N TYR A 204 -6.46 -4.74 -11.97
CA TYR A 204 -7.51 -3.94 -11.36
C TYR A 204 -6.88 -2.84 -10.50
N ILE A 205 -6.94 -1.60 -10.98
CA ILE A 205 -6.48 -0.42 -10.26
C ILE A 205 -7.60 -0.01 -9.31
N LEU A 206 -7.35 -0.07 -8.01
CA LEU A 206 -8.32 0.31 -7.00
C LEU A 206 -8.05 1.77 -6.59
N ALA A 207 -8.95 2.65 -6.98
CA ALA A 207 -8.84 4.06 -6.66
C ALA A 207 -9.52 4.37 -5.33
N ASP A 208 -8.91 5.23 -4.52
CA ASP A 208 -9.59 5.87 -3.41
C ASP A 208 -10.67 6.80 -3.96
N ASN A 209 -11.81 6.91 -3.27
CA ASN A 209 -12.93 7.70 -3.75
C ASN A 209 -12.71 9.20 -3.48
N ASP A 210 -11.67 9.75 -4.09
CA ASP A 210 -11.42 11.18 -4.14
C ASP A 210 -10.78 11.59 -5.48
N GLU A 211 -10.72 12.89 -5.72
CA GLU A 211 -10.20 13.44 -6.99
C GLU A 211 -8.74 13.03 -7.24
N ALA A 212 -7.92 13.00 -6.18
CA ALA A 212 -6.51 12.65 -6.29
C ALA A 212 -6.33 11.18 -6.64
N GLY A 213 -7.03 10.26 -5.95
CA GLY A 213 -7.01 8.82 -6.19
C GLY A 213 -7.49 8.48 -7.60
N ILE A 214 -8.61 9.07 -8.06
CA ILE A 214 -9.13 8.86 -9.42
C ILE A 214 -8.14 9.36 -10.48
N LYS A 215 -7.54 10.53 -10.28
CA LYS A 215 -6.55 11.10 -11.21
C LYS A 215 -5.31 10.20 -11.32
N VAL A 216 -4.81 9.70 -10.20
CA VAL A 216 -3.64 8.79 -10.18
C VAL A 216 -3.99 7.47 -10.84
N ALA A 217 -5.13 6.87 -10.50
CA ALA A 217 -5.60 5.63 -11.13
C ALA A 217 -5.75 5.78 -12.65
N THR A 218 -6.26 6.93 -13.12
CA THR A 218 -6.35 7.24 -14.56
C THR A 218 -4.98 7.34 -15.20
N THR A 219 -4.01 7.97 -14.55
CA THR A 219 -2.63 8.05 -15.03
C THR A 219 -2.02 6.66 -15.18
N ILE A 220 -2.13 5.84 -14.14
CA ILE A 220 -1.63 4.45 -14.13
C ILE A 220 -2.29 3.62 -15.24
N TYR A 221 -3.61 3.76 -15.39
CA TYR A 221 -4.34 3.07 -16.44
C TYR A 221 -3.82 3.46 -17.84
N ASN A 222 -3.59 4.74 -18.10
CA ASN A 222 -3.06 5.21 -19.38
C ASN A 222 -1.66 4.66 -19.67
N ASP A 223 -0.80 4.55 -18.67
CA ASP A 223 0.54 3.97 -18.80
C ASP A 223 0.50 2.45 -19.03
N LEU A 224 -0.52 1.77 -18.53
CA LEU A 224 -0.64 0.30 -18.58
C LEU A 224 -1.50 -0.22 -19.73
N LYS A 225 -2.43 0.55 -20.29
CA LYS A 225 -3.46 0.09 -21.24
C LYS A 225 -2.91 -0.60 -22.49
N GLU A 226 -1.72 -0.19 -22.97
CA GLU A 226 -1.06 -0.77 -24.14
C GLU A 226 -0.09 -1.90 -23.79
N ILE A 227 0.21 -2.09 -22.49
CA ILE A 227 1.22 -3.02 -21.98
C ILE A 227 0.56 -4.21 -21.31
N ALA A 228 -0.43 -3.96 -20.46
CA ALA A 228 -1.22 -4.99 -19.81
C ALA A 228 -2.18 -5.66 -20.80
N LYS A 229 -2.50 -6.92 -20.56
CA LYS A 229 -3.49 -7.65 -21.36
C LYS A 229 -4.89 -7.05 -21.20
N ASN A 230 -5.25 -6.65 -19.98
CA ASN A 230 -6.50 -6.01 -19.63
C ASN A 230 -6.27 -5.14 -18.38
N GLY A 231 -6.92 -3.98 -18.34
CA GLY A 231 -6.88 -3.07 -17.20
C GLY A 231 -8.25 -2.48 -16.92
N LYS A 232 -8.59 -2.34 -15.64
CA LYS A 232 -9.81 -1.66 -15.18
C LYS A 232 -9.49 -0.76 -14.00
N ILE A 233 -10.17 0.37 -13.89
CA ILE A 233 -10.21 1.19 -12.68
C ILE A 233 -11.48 0.84 -11.93
N ILE A 234 -11.35 0.54 -10.64
CA ILE A 234 -12.46 0.17 -9.76
C ILE A 234 -12.51 1.16 -8.60
N LEU A 235 -13.69 1.67 -8.30
CA LEU A 235 -14.01 2.41 -7.08
C LEU A 235 -14.72 1.43 -6.13
N PRO A 236 -14.05 0.93 -5.09
CA PRO A 236 -14.65 -0.08 -4.21
C PRO A 236 -15.86 0.44 -3.43
N VAL A 237 -15.84 1.73 -3.05
CA VAL A 237 -16.88 2.40 -2.25
C VAL A 237 -17.24 3.74 -2.88
N PRO A 238 -17.98 3.76 -4.00
CA PRO A 238 -18.23 4.99 -4.76
C PRO A 238 -19.10 6.01 -4.02
N ASP A 239 -19.87 5.58 -3.02
CA ASP A 239 -20.83 6.43 -2.30
C ASP A 239 -20.23 7.09 -1.05
N ILE A 240 -19.01 6.71 -0.64
CA ILE A 240 -18.35 7.25 0.55
C ILE A 240 -17.06 7.98 0.14
N PRO A 241 -16.97 9.30 0.33
CA PRO A 241 -15.76 10.07 0.01
C PRO A 241 -14.53 9.53 0.78
N HIS A 242 -13.38 9.50 0.12
CA HIS A 242 -12.09 9.04 0.65
C HIS A 242 -12.05 7.58 1.13
N ALA A 243 -13.07 6.78 0.83
CA ALA A 243 -13.08 5.37 1.19
C ALA A 243 -12.19 4.54 0.27
N ASP A 244 -11.47 3.59 0.86
CA ASP A 244 -10.58 2.64 0.22
C ASP A 244 -11.12 1.21 0.24
N ILE A 245 -10.41 0.25 -0.34
CA ILE A 245 -10.81 -1.17 -0.32
C ILE A 245 -10.77 -1.78 1.08
N THR A 246 -9.95 -1.24 1.99
CA THR A 246 -9.95 -1.70 3.38
C THR A 246 -11.23 -1.27 4.08
N ASP A 247 -11.75 -0.07 3.79
CA ASP A 247 -13.03 0.41 4.33
C ASP A 247 -14.19 -0.44 3.81
N TYR A 248 -14.15 -0.84 2.53
CA TYR A 248 -15.10 -1.79 1.97
C TYR A 248 -15.19 -3.08 2.80
N PHE A 249 -14.06 -3.74 3.06
CA PHE A 249 -14.05 -4.97 3.85
C PHE A 249 -14.30 -4.75 5.36
N ASN A 250 -13.97 -3.59 5.91
CA ASN A 250 -14.30 -3.23 7.29
C ASN A 250 -15.81 -3.02 7.49
N ALA A 251 -16.51 -2.56 6.45
CA ALA A 251 -17.98 -2.52 6.42
C ALA A 251 -18.63 -3.91 6.31
N LYS A 252 -17.82 -4.99 6.44
CA LYS A 252 -18.23 -6.40 6.44
C LYS A 252 -18.72 -6.93 5.10
N HIS A 253 -18.43 -6.26 4.00
CA HIS A 253 -18.67 -6.83 2.68
C HIS A 253 -17.88 -8.13 2.48
N THR A 254 -18.53 -9.08 1.84
CA THR A 254 -17.96 -10.40 1.60
C THR A 254 -17.02 -10.42 0.38
N LYS A 255 -16.31 -11.51 0.23
CA LYS A 255 -15.48 -11.74 -0.96
C LYS A 255 -16.35 -11.89 -2.21
N GLU A 256 -17.48 -12.58 -2.07
CA GLU A 256 -18.45 -12.82 -3.13
C GLU A 256 -19.06 -11.49 -3.65
N GLU A 257 -19.42 -10.59 -2.74
CA GLU A 257 -19.89 -9.25 -3.10
C GLU A 257 -18.82 -8.44 -3.85
N PHE A 258 -17.56 -8.53 -3.41
CA PHE A 258 -16.47 -7.88 -4.13
C PHE A 258 -16.24 -8.47 -5.52
N GLU A 259 -16.32 -9.80 -5.67
CA GLU A 259 -16.21 -10.45 -6.97
C GLU A 259 -17.38 -10.08 -7.91
N GLN A 260 -18.59 -9.90 -7.38
CA GLN A 260 -19.72 -9.35 -8.14
C GLN A 260 -19.46 -7.91 -8.58
N LEU A 261 -18.94 -7.06 -7.69
CA LEU A 261 -18.56 -5.69 -8.02
C LEU A 261 -17.53 -5.63 -9.17
N LEU A 262 -16.56 -6.55 -9.19
CA LEU A 262 -15.58 -6.64 -10.28
C LEU A 262 -16.18 -7.03 -11.63
N GLN A 263 -17.32 -7.75 -11.63
CA GLN A 263 -18.03 -8.17 -12.83
C GLN A 263 -18.96 -7.08 -13.38
N GLN A 264 -19.42 -6.17 -12.53
CA GLN A 264 -20.32 -5.09 -12.93
C GLN A 264 -19.57 -4.06 -13.75
N GLU A 265 -19.93 -3.86 -15.03
CA GLU A 265 -19.32 -2.85 -15.91
C GLU A 265 -19.55 -1.42 -15.43
N GLN A 266 -20.58 -1.18 -14.64
CA GLN A 266 -20.98 0.15 -14.15
C GLN A 266 -20.00 0.79 -13.16
N ASN A 267 -19.11 0.01 -12.54
CA ASN A 267 -18.10 0.50 -11.57
C ASN A 267 -16.74 0.77 -12.23
N THR A 268 -16.61 0.62 -13.51
CA THR A 268 -15.43 1.10 -14.22
C THR A 268 -15.56 2.60 -14.44
N VAL A 269 -14.59 3.37 -13.99
CA VAL A 269 -14.49 4.84 -14.19
C VAL A 269 -14.59 5.24 -15.68
N LYS A 270 -14.66 4.24 -16.58
CA LYS A 270 -14.74 4.45 -18.04
C LYS A 270 -15.93 5.27 -18.50
N GLU A 271 -17.06 5.29 -17.83
CA GLU A 271 -18.26 5.91 -18.40
C GLU A 271 -18.71 7.18 -17.67
N LYS A 272 -18.51 7.31 -16.38
CA LYS A 272 -19.00 8.48 -15.64
C LYS A 272 -18.06 9.68 -15.61
N ASN A 273 -16.74 9.48 -15.76
CA ASN A 273 -15.76 10.57 -15.66
C ASN A 273 -14.94 10.81 -16.93
N MET A 274 -14.98 9.93 -17.94
CA MET A 274 -14.37 10.27 -19.23
C MET A 274 -15.28 11.18 -20.07
N GLU A 275 -16.59 11.10 -19.94
CA GLU A 275 -17.49 12.09 -20.56
C GLU A 275 -17.44 13.45 -19.88
N SER A 276 -17.19 13.50 -18.57
CA SER A 276 -17.03 14.78 -17.85
C SER A 276 -15.60 15.34 -17.90
N LEU A 277 -14.61 14.53 -18.31
CA LEU A 277 -13.21 14.96 -18.57
C LEU A 277 -12.88 15.07 -20.07
N GLN A 278 -13.78 14.68 -20.95
CA GLN A 278 -13.73 15.11 -22.33
C GLN A 278 -14.19 16.58 -22.33
N LEU A 279 -13.23 17.48 -22.30
CA LEU A 279 -13.45 18.81 -22.86
C LEU A 279 -14.20 18.63 -24.20
N PRO A 280 -15.27 19.37 -24.47
CA PRO A 280 -15.98 19.28 -25.72
C PRO A 280 -14.99 19.29 -26.89
N ALA A 281 -15.22 18.46 -27.90
CA ALA A 281 -14.32 18.36 -29.06
C ALA A 281 -14.03 19.71 -29.71
N GLN A 282 -14.83 20.74 -29.45
CA GLN A 282 -14.61 22.14 -29.81
C GLN A 282 -13.41 22.79 -29.12
N ALA A 283 -13.01 22.32 -27.88
CA ALA A 283 -11.82 22.84 -27.19
C ALA A 283 -10.50 22.28 -27.75
N GLN A 284 -10.53 21.25 -28.58
CA GLN A 284 -9.33 20.73 -29.26
C GLN A 284 -9.02 21.43 -30.58
N GLN A 285 -9.93 22.25 -31.10
CA GLN A 285 -9.71 23.05 -32.32
C GLN A 285 -9.38 24.50 -32.05
N GLU A 286 -9.53 24.99 -30.83
CA GLU A 286 -9.09 26.33 -30.44
C GLU A 286 -7.71 26.30 -29.75
N GLN A 287 -6.68 25.82 -30.45
CA GLN A 287 -5.38 26.47 -30.34
C GLN A 287 -5.48 27.81 -31.06
N VAL A 288 -6.41 28.65 -30.60
CA VAL A 288 -6.46 30.05 -30.96
C VAL A 288 -5.22 30.70 -30.43
N THR A 289 -4.42 31.15 -31.31
CA THR A 289 -3.21 31.95 -31.13
C THR A 289 -3.35 32.87 -29.92
N ILE A 290 -2.61 32.60 -28.85
CA ILE A 290 -2.58 33.31 -27.56
C ILE A 290 -2.39 34.85 -27.74
N THR A 291 -1.99 35.31 -28.89
CA THR A 291 -1.77 36.70 -29.23
C THR A 291 -3.03 37.57 -29.36
N LYS A 292 -4.22 37.01 -29.57
CA LYS A 292 -5.48 37.78 -29.70
C LYS A 292 -6.35 37.85 -28.43
N ILE A 293 -6.08 37.05 -27.42
CA ILE A 293 -6.88 36.98 -26.17
C ILE A 293 -6.47 38.12 -25.20
N VAL A 294 -5.27 38.65 -25.30
CA VAL A 294 -4.73 39.62 -24.33
C VAL A 294 -5.40 40.99 -24.39
N GLU A 295 -6.01 41.36 -25.50
CA GLU A 295 -6.66 42.70 -25.64
C GLU A 295 -8.07 42.78 -25.06
N ASN A 296 -8.76 41.65 -24.88
CA ASN A 296 -10.14 41.60 -24.36
C ASN A 296 -10.29 40.80 -23.05
N ASP A 297 -9.21 40.58 -22.31
CA ASP A 297 -9.28 39.91 -21.04
C ASP A 297 -9.95 40.83 -19.98
N PRO A 298 -11.16 40.48 -19.46
CA PRO A 298 -11.85 41.27 -18.44
C PRO A 298 -11.06 41.34 -17.15
N LEU A 299 -10.07 40.50 -16.95
CA LEU A 299 -9.20 40.48 -15.77
C LEU A 299 -7.95 41.35 -15.93
N ARG A 300 -7.70 41.90 -17.14
CA ARG A 300 -6.53 42.75 -17.40
C ARG A 300 -6.38 43.90 -16.41
N GLN A 301 -7.46 44.46 -15.93
CA GLN A 301 -7.50 45.54 -14.94
C GLN A 301 -6.89 45.18 -13.58
N PHE A 302 -6.74 43.87 -13.30
CA PHE A 302 -6.20 43.38 -12.04
C PHE A 302 -4.73 42.98 -12.11
N HIS A 303 -4.13 43.03 -13.30
CA HIS A 303 -2.74 42.67 -13.52
C HIS A 303 -1.79 43.86 -13.32
N HIS A 304 -0.68 43.61 -12.70
CA HIS A 304 0.47 44.51 -12.72
C HIS A 304 1.28 44.27 -14.00
N PHE A 305 1.48 45.30 -14.79
CA PHE A 305 2.30 45.25 -16.00
C PHE A 305 3.60 45.98 -15.81
N ASN A 306 4.66 45.46 -16.39
CA ASN A 306 5.91 46.20 -16.51
C ASN A 306 5.72 47.30 -17.56
N GLY A 307 6.09 48.55 -17.22
CA GLY A 307 5.91 49.70 -18.10
C GLY A 307 6.57 49.62 -19.48
N LYS A 308 7.43 48.60 -19.71
CA LYS A 308 8.10 48.35 -20.99
C LYS A 308 7.46 47.25 -21.82
N ASP A 309 6.75 46.32 -21.22
CA ASP A 309 6.07 45.22 -21.90
C ASP A 309 4.74 44.91 -21.21
N GLN A 310 3.66 45.40 -21.76
CA GLN A 310 2.30 45.20 -21.25
C GLN A 310 1.68 43.89 -21.70
N SER A 311 2.39 43.05 -22.45
CA SER A 311 1.92 41.72 -22.83
C SER A 311 2.10 40.66 -21.75
N LYS A 312 2.99 40.92 -20.78
CA LYS A 312 3.33 39.99 -19.70
C LYS A 312 3.05 40.60 -18.32
N PRO A 313 2.01 40.13 -17.62
CA PRO A 313 1.75 40.59 -16.26
C PRO A 313 2.85 40.18 -15.29
N THR A 314 3.25 41.08 -14.39
CA THR A 314 4.26 40.85 -13.34
C THR A 314 3.66 40.53 -11.99
N GLY A 315 2.33 40.73 -11.81
CA GLY A 315 1.61 40.44 -10.58
C GLY A 315 0.13 40.69 -10.72
N VAL A 316 -0.62 40.35 -9.68
CA VAL A 316 -2.09 40.39 -9.63
C VAL A 316 -2.54 40.94 -8.28
N PHE A 317 -3.59 41.76 -8.28
CA PHE A 317 -4.24 42.25 -7.05
C PHE A 317 -5.20 41.20 -6.49
N ASP A 318 -4.77 40.36 -5.59
CA ASP A 318 -5.54 39.24 -5.04
C ASP A 318 -6.92 39.66 -4.48
N PHE A 319 -6.99 40.79 -3.77
CA PHE A 319 -8.24 41.26 -3.16
C PHE A 319 -9.25 41.78 -4.20
N ALA A 320 -8.77 42.46 -5.22
CA ALA A 320 -9.64 42.99 -6.28
C ALA A 320 -10.22 41.86 -7.15
N ILE A 321 -9.43 40.84 -7.43
CA ILE A 321 -9.87 39.60 -8.11
C ILE A 321 -10.94 38.88 -7.29
N PHE A 322 -10.70 38.71 -5.98
CA PHE A 322 -11.68 38.07 -5.09
C PHE A 322 -13.01 38.80 -5.12
N LYS A 323 -13.02 40.13 -5.02
CA LYS A 323 -14.21 40.93 -5.10
C LYS A 323 -14.94 40.80 -6.44
N TYR A 324 -14.19 40.87 -7.56
CA TYR A 324 -14.75 40.71 -8.89
C TYR A 324 -15.39 39.34 -9.09
N PHE A 325 -14.73 38.25 -8.68
CA PHE A 325 -15.29 36.90 -8.80
C PHE A 325 -16.49 36.67 -7.87
N LYS A 326 -16.48 37.24 -6.66
CA LYS A 326 -17.63 37.17 -5.75
C LYS A 326 -18.87 37.85 -6.32
N GLU A 327 -18.69 38.94 -7.06
CA GLU A 327 -19.78 39.72 -7.62
C GLU A 327 -20.31 39.20 -8.97
N ASN A 328 -19.43 38.60 -9.77
CA ASN A 328 -19.74 38.17 -11.15
C ASN A 328 -19.83 36.67 -11.36
N TYR A 329 -19.24 35.89 -10.47
CA TYR A 329 -19.19 34.42 -10.52
C TYR A 329 -19.38 33.87 -9.12
N HIS A 330 -20.24 32.88 -8.94
CA HIS A 330 -20.40 32.24 -7.63
C HIS A 330 -19.11 31.48 -7.27
N VAL A 331 -18.25 32.10 -6.47
CA VAL A 331 -16.97 31.50 -6.02
C VAL A 331 -17.12 30.99 -4.59
N PHE A 332 -16.96 29.68 -4.38
CA PHE A 332 -16.88 29.09 -3.05
C PHE A 332 -15.42 28.91 -2.65
N ILE A 333 -15.04 29.43 -1.48
CA ILE A 333 -13.72 29.25 -0.89
C ILE A 333 -13.85 28.26 0.26
N CYS A 334 -13.49 27.00 0.01
CA CYS A 334 -13.31 25.98 1.04
C CYS A 334 -11.82 25.59 1.08
N GLY A 335 -10.97 26.48 1.60
CA GLY A 335 -9.52 26.24 1.71
C GLY A 335 -8.73 26.21 0.40
N SER A 336 -9.41 26.28 -0.74
CA SER A 336 -8.80 26.43 -2.08
C SER A 336 -9.76 27.19 -2.98
N PRO A 337 -9.29 28.07 -3.84
CA PRO A 337 -10.14 28.82 -4.75
C PRO A 337 -10.75 27.90 -5.81
N TYR A 338 -12.03 28.09 -6.10
CA TYR A 338 -12.75 27.45 -7.20
C TYR A 338 -13.20 28.50 -8.20
N LEU A 339 -13.01 28.23 -9.46
CA LEU A 339 -13.50 29.04 -10.55
C LEU A 339 -14.77 28.40 -11.14
N TYR A 340 -15.85 29.17 -11.27
CA TYR A 340 -17.05 28.72 -11.96
C TYR A 340 -16.95 29.10 -13.44
N THR A 341 -16.96 28.12 -14.31
CA THR A 341 -16.93 28.32 -15.77
C THR A 341 -17.89 27.32 -16.40
N ASP A 342 -18.83 27.80 -17.21
CA ASP A 342 -19.78 27.00 -18.01
C ASP A 342 -20.58 25.96 -17.19
N GLY A 343 -21.03 26.33 -16.00
CA GLY A 343 -21.83 25.45 -15.14
C GLY A 343 -21.03 24.52 -14.24
N VAL A 344 -19.70 24.62 -14.25
CA VAL A 344 -18.81 23.74 -13.47
C VAL A 344 -17.86 24.55 -12.59
N TYR A 345 -17.67 24.10 -11.33
CA TYR A 345 -16.63 24.63 -10.43
C TYR A 345 -15.32 23.90 -10.68
N ILE A 346 -14.30 24.61 -11.12
CA ILE A 346 -12.95 24.06 -11.33
C ILE A 346 -12.09 24.49 -10.15
N ARG A 347 -11.56 23.53 -9.41
CA ARG A 347 -10.59 23.78 -8.33
C ARG A 347 -9.27 24.25 -8.89
N ASP A 348 -8.81 25.43 -8.51
CA ASP A 348 -7.45 25.86 -8.74
C ASP A 348 -6.58 25.53 -7.51
N ALA A 349 -6.11 24.27 -7.44
CA ALA A 349 -5.33 23.77 -6.30
C ALA A 349 -4.04 24.57 -6.02
N ASN A 350 -3.55 25.31 -7.00
CA ASN A 350 -2.31 26.09 -6.89
C ASN A 350 -2.51 27.59 -7.04
N GLY A 351 -3.77 28.05 -7.22
CA GLY A 351 -4.08 29.46 -7.50
C GLY A 351 -3.51 29.96 -8.83
N THR A 352 -3.07 29.05 -9.72
CA THR A 352 -2.31 29.40 -10.93
C THR A 352 -3.21 29.88 -12.05
N LYS A 353 -4.44 29.35 -12.12
CA LYS A 353 -5.44 29.77 -13.11
C LYS A 353 -6.15 31.07 -12.74
N ILE A 354 -6.24 31.36 -11.45
CA ILE A 354 -6.79 32.62 -10.94
C ILE A 354 -5.72 33.71 -10.91
N LYS A 355 -4.44 33.33 -10.82
CA LYS A 355 -3.30 34.25 -10.83
C LYS A 355 -2.76 34.59 -12.22
N LYS A 356 -3.24 33.92 -13.23
CA LYS A 356 -2.95 34.21 -14.64
C LYS A 356 -4.15 34.85 -15.31
#